data_c5a0f97f86bd9b54905cb53173a6c850
#
_entry.id   c5a0f97f86bd9b54905cb53173a6c850
#
_cell.length_a   1.000
_cell.length_b   1.000
_cell.length_c   1.000
_cell.angle_alpha   90.00
_cell.angle_beta   90.00
_cell.angle_gamma   90.00
#
_symmetry.space_group_name_H-M   'P 1'
#
loop_
_entity.id
_entity.type
_entity.pdbx_description
1 polymer ?
#
loop_
_entity_poly.entity_id
_entity_poly.type
_entity_poly.pdbx_seq_one_letter_code
_entity_poly.pdbx_strand_id
1 'polypeptide(L)'
;MSIQLLYGEEKYLLETKLKKMKKEFGELIKGINFILIDESNVSEIISDIETPAFGYEKKLIIARDTGLFKKEKKITKAKDTDTEPKKQNTFVDKLAKYIIDNQNLFSNDVTLIFVEEEPEKNALYKAIEKIGEVEEFESLKLPQLVDNIIKICSAYKVKIDKDTAKYFIECCGTNMQDLINEIRKLIEYAGTDGIITKEAIDKLSIKQIESVIFDLTDNLGKRDIEKSLEVLNNLLYAKEPIQKIL
;
A
#
# COMPACT_ATOMS: atom_id res chain seq x y z
N MET A 1 1.28 20.64 6.65
CA MET A 1 2.68 20.49 6.20
C MET A 1 2.67 20.12 4.74
N SER A 2 3.49 20.75 3.92
CA SER A 2 3.39 20.64 2.46
C SER A 2 4.37 19.65 1.82
N ILE A 3 5.29 19.05 2.58
CA ILE A 3 6.12 17.94 2.10
C ILE A 3 5.86 16.70 2.94
N GLN A 4 5.60 15.56 2.27
CA GLN A 4 5.36 14.30 2.95
C GLN A 4 6.05 13.15 2.22
N LEU A 5 6.51 12.17 3.00
CA LEU A 5 6.96 10.87 2.51
C LEU A 5 6.05 9.80 3.11
N LEU A 6 5.28 9.14 2.28
CA LEU A 6 4.40 8.05 2.63
C LEU A 6 5.02 6.75 2.11
N TYR A 7 5.24 5.76 2.97
CA TYR A 7 5.86 4.50 2.54
C TYR A 7 5.41 3.32 3.39
N GLY A 8 5.67 2.11 2.92
CA GLY A 8 5.42 0.87 3.66
C GLY A 8 4.62 -0.16 2.91
N GLU A 9 4.41 -1.29 3.58
CA GLU A 9 3.80 -2.48 2.99
C GLU A 9 2.25 -2.40 2.91
N GLU A 10 1.61 -1.63 3.81
CA GLU A 10 0.15 -1.51 3.86
C GLU A 10 -0.38 -0.51 2.82
N LYS A 11 -0.36 -0.96 1.57
CA LYS A 11 -0.75 -0.14 0.41
C LYS A 11 -2.18 0.41 0.49
N TYR A 12 -3.11 -0.33 1.10
CA TYR A 12 -4.50 0.12 1.19
C TYR A 12 -4.65 1.37 2.08
N LEU A 13 -4.00 1.39 3.24
CA LEU A 13 -4.06 2.55 4.15
C LEU A 13 -3.34 3.75 3.53
N LEU A 14 -2.18 3.53 2.92
CA LEU A 14 -1.43 4.55 2.19
C LEU A 14 -2.27 5.18 1.09
N GLU A 15 -2.89 4.37 0.21
CA GLU A 15 -3.76 4.87 -0.87
C GLU A 15 -5.01 5.57 -0.33
N THR A 16 -5.56 5.09 0.78
CA THR A 16 -6.71 5.73 1.43
C THR A 16 -6.34 7.11 1.95
N LYS A 17 -5.17 7.26 2.60
CA LYS A 17 -4.65 8.56 3.02
C LYS A 17 -4.42 9.47 1.82
N LEU A 18 -3.77 8.97 0.78
CA LEU A 18 -3.50 9.74 -0.43
C LEU A 18 -4.80 10.22 -1.12
N LYS A 19 -5.83 9.36 -1.19
CA LYS A 19 -7.17 9.74 -1.71
C LYS A 19 -7.81 10.83 -0.86
N LYS A 20 -7.71 10.73 0.47
CA LYS A 20 -8.22 11.75 1.38
C LYS A 20 -7.52 13.09 1.14
N MET A 21 -6.19 13.10 1.05
CA MET A 21 -5.40 14.30 0.78
C MET A 21 -5.77 14.94 -0.57
N LYS A 22 -5.92 14.16 -1.63
CA LYS A 22 -6.40 14.65 -2.94
C LYS A 22 -7.78 15.29 -2.83
N LYS A 23 -8.69 14.69 -2.07
CA LYS A 23 -10.04 15.23 -1.88
C LYS A 23 -10.04 16.54 -1.09
N GLU A 24 -9.19 16.64 -0.07
CA GLU A 24 -9.03 17.86 0.75
C GLU A 24 -8.36 18.99 -0.04
N PHE A 25 -7.52 18.64 -1.03
CA PHE A 25 -6.86 19.61 -1.91
C PHE A 25 -7.87 20.34 -2.79
N GLY A 26 -8.95 19.70 -3.18
CA GLY A 26 -10.01 20.26 -4.01
C GLY A 26 -9.89 19.88 -5.49
N GLU A 27 -10.11 20.84 -6.40
CA GLU A 27 -10.06 20.60 -7.83
C GLU A 27 -8.62 20.35 -8.31
N LEU A 28 -8.41 19.23 -8.99
CA LEU A 28 -7.10 18.80 -9.49
C LEU A 28 -7.13 18.70 -11.02
N ILE A 29 -6.34 19.51 -11.70
CA ILE A 29 -6.16 19.46 -13.15
C ILE A 29 -4.75 19.02 -13.49
N LYS A 30 -4.63 17.84 -14.13
CA LYS A 30 -3.33 17.27 -14.51
C LYS A 30 -2.57 18.19 -15.45
N GLY A 31 -1.31 18.44 -15.15
CA GLY A 31 -0.43 19.31 -15.92
C GLY A 31 -0.53 20.80 -15.57
N ILE A 32 -1.46 21.22 -14.69
CA ILE A 32 -1.60 22.60 -14.21
C ILE A 32 -1.31 22.68 -12.72
N ASN A 33 -2.23 22.22 -11.88
CA ASN A 33 -2.08 22.22 -10.42
C ASN A 33 -1.91 20.81 -9.83
N PHE A 34 -1.91 19.78 -10.66
CA PHE A 34 -1.68 18.39 -10.29
C PHE A 34 -0.65 17.73 -11.20
N ILE A 35 0.51 17.36 -10.64
CA ILE A 35 1.62 16.73 -11.36
C ILE A 35 1.91 15.37 -10.78
N LEU A 36 2.15 14.40 -11.65
CA LEU A 36 2.59 13.05 -11.29
C LEU A 36 4.02 12.86 -11.76
N ILE A 37 4.88 12.43 -10.85
CA ILE A 37 6.29 12.18 -11.09
C ILE A 37 6.59 10.71 -10.78
N ASP A 38 7.37 10.09 -11.64
CA ASP A 38 7.91 8.75 -11.47
C ASP A 38 9.40 8.70 -11.88
N GLU A 39 9.98 7.50 -11.98
CA GLU A 39 11.39 7.32 -12.34
C GLU A 39 11.73 7.92 -13.73
N SER A 40 10.76 8.02 -14.65
CA SER A 40 10.98 8.49 -16.03
C SER A 40 11.12 10.01 -16.15
N ASN A 41 10.46 10.77 -15.26
CA ASN A 41 10.44 12.25 -15.31
C ASN A 41 10.92 12.92 -14.02
N VAL A 42 11.50 12.17 -13.09
CA VAL A 42 11.97 12.69 -11.80
C VAL A 42 13.02 13.81 -11.93
N SER A 43 13.75 13.87 -13.03
CA SER A 43 14.72 14.94 -13.31
C SER A 43 14.07 16.33 -13.43
N GLU A 44 12.78 16.40 -13.74
CA GLU A 44 12.01 17.63 -13.91
C GLU A 44 11.38 18.15 -12.60
N ILE A 45 11.49 17.39 -11.50
CA ILE A 45 10.81 17.70 -10.23
C ILE A 45 11.07 19.13 -9.74
N ILE A 46 12.29 19.65 -9.86
CA ILE A 46 12.63 21.02 -9.44
C ILE A 46 11.93 22.04 -10.34
N SER A 47 11.95 21.84 -11.66
CA SER A 47 11.26 22.70 -12.60
C SER A 47 9.74 22.69 -12.39
N ASP A 48 9.20 21.52 -12.06
CA ASP A 48 7.78 21.36 -11.75
C ASP A 48 7.41 22.07 -10.44
N ILE A 49 8.27 22.07 -9.44
CA ILE A 49 8.07 22.82 -8.20
C ILE A 49 8.07 24.35 -8.48
N GLU A 50 9.01 24.83 -9.28
CA GLU A 50 9.18 26.26 -9.57
C GLU A 50 8.10 26.83 -10.49
N THR A 51 7.52 26.01 -11.36
CA THR A 51 6.48 26.45 -12.31
C THR A 51 5.20 26.80 -11.53
N PRO A 52 4.63 28.00 -11.68
CA PRO A 52 3.41 28.37 -10.97
C PRO A 52 2.18 27.59 -11.46
N ALA A 53 1.21 27.36 -10.57
CA ALA A 53 -0.07 26.74 -10.90
C ALA A 53 -1.03 27.79 -11.47
N PHE A 54 -0.98 28.02 -12.78
CA PHE A 54 -1.77 29.06 -13.44
C PHE A 54 -3.27 28.95 -13.12
N GLY A 55 -3.83 30.00 -12.48
CA GLY A 55 -5.24 30.05 -12.09
C GLY A 55 -5.61 29.30 -10.81
N TYR A 56 -4.64 28.71 -10.12
CA TYR A 56 -4.85 28.01 -8.84
C TYR A 56 -3.89 28.54 -7.77
N GLU A 57 -4.36 28.57 -6.51
CA GLU A 57 -3.55 29.05 -5.38
C GLU A 57 -2.45 28.05 -4.98
N LYS A 58 -2.68 26.75 -5.24
CA LYS A 58 -1.80 25.66 -4.79
C LYS A 58 -1.60 24.62 -5.86
N LYS A 59 -0.43 23.96 -5.79
CA LYS A 59 -0.06 22.84 -6.64
C LYS A 59 0.17 21.57 -5.80
N LEU A 60 -0.33 20.43 -6.28
CA LEU A 60 -0.08 19.11 -5.73
C LEU A 60 0.84 18.33 -6.65
N ILE A 61 1.99 17.92 -6.15
CA ILE A 61 2.94 17.06 -6.84
C ILE A 61 2.99 15.73 -6.09
N ILE A 62 2.74 14.62 -6.80
CA ILE A 62 2.88 13.28 -6.25
C ILE A 62 3.99 12.57 -7.00
N ALA A 63 5.06 12.25 -6.27
CA ALA A 63 6.25 11.58 -6.76
C ALA A 63 6.25 10.13 -6.26
N ARG A 64 5.98 9.17 -7.17
CA ARG A 64 5.82 7.75 -6.83
C ARG A 64 6.92 6.91 -7.46
N ASP A 65 7.50 6.00 -6.68
CA ASP A 65 8.51 5.03 -7.14
C ASP A 65 9.62 5.70 -7.96
N THR A 66 10.10 6.83 -7.45
CA THR A 66 11.00 7.74 -8.16
C THR A 66 12.42 7.21 -8.31
N GLY A 67 12.78 6.17 -7.55
CA GLY A 67 14.14 5.66 -7.47
C GLY A 67 15.10 6.54 -6.64
N LEU A 68 14.67 7.72 -6.16
CA LEU A 68 15.50 8.63 -5.37
C LEU A 68 15.89 8.07 -3.99
N PHE A 69 15.14 7.10 -3.49
CA PHE A 69 15.33 6.47 -2.18
C PHE A 69 15.89 5.04 -2.27
N LYS A 70 16.35 4.59 -3.46
CA LYS A 70 16.92 3.24 -3.62
C LYS A 70 18.34 3.16 -3.06
N LYS A 71 18.71 1.97 -2.53
CA LYS A 71 20.09 1.64 -2.13
C LYS A 71 21.06 1.78 -3.29
N GLU A 72 22.18 2.44 -3.03
CA GLU A 72 23.34 2.32 -3.93
C GLU A 72 23.75 0.84 -3.99
N LYS A 73 23.66 0.23 -5.16
CA LYS A 73 24.36 -1.02 -5.40
C LYS A 73 25.85 -0.70 -5.35
N LYS A 74 26.54 -1.06 -4.26
CA LYS A 74 28.01 -1.10 -4.23
C LYS A 74 28.47 -2.05 -5.33
N ILE A 75 28.82 -1.49 -6.47
CA ILE A 75 29.48 -2.24 -7.54
C ILE A 75 30.86 -2.59 -6.99
N THR A 76 31.04 -3.85 -6.57
CA THR A 76 32.36 -4.45 -6.35
C THR A 76 33.13 -4.27 -7.66
N LYS A 77 34.30 -3.65 -7.55
CA LYS A 77 35.22 -3.30 -8.65
C LYS A 77 35.39 -4.45 -9.64
N ALA A 78 34.71 -4.37 -10.77
CA ALA A 78 35.15 -4.96 -12.01
C ALA A 78 35.43 -3.78 -12.97
N LYS A 79 36.64 -3.79 -13.51
CA LYS A 79 37.16 -2.75 -14.39
C LYS A 79 36.29 -2.61 -15.63
N ASP A 80 36.23 -1.36 -16.11
CA ASP A 80 35.79 -0.90 -17.42
C ASP A 80 34.27 -0.87 -17.66
N THR A 81 33.70 0.30 -17.42
CA THR A 81 32.96 1.16 -18.38
C THR A 81 32.31 2.34 -17.62
N ASP A 82 32.65 3.56 -18.04
CA ASP A 82 32.07 4.82 -17.63
C ASP A 82 30.57 4.84 -17.93
N THR A 83 29.73 4.71 -16.93
CA THR A 83 28.36 5.27 -16.97
C THR A 83 27.63 5.13 -15.60
N GLU A 84 27.42 6.26 -14.91
CA GLU A 84 26.23 6.71 -14.19
C GLU A 84 25.92 6.41 -12.69
N PRO A 85 26.74 5.89 -11.79
CA PRO A 85 26.34 5.93 -10.36
C PRO A 85 26.60 7.30 -9.66
N LYS A 86 27.52 8.12 -10.18
CA LYS A 86 27.85 9.43 -9.58
C LYS A 86 26.81 10.53 -9.81
N LYS A 87 25.95 10.41 -10.84
CA LYS A 87 24.96 11.45 -11.17
C LYS A 87 23.73 11.41 -10.27
N GLN A 88 23.31 10.24 -9.81
CA GLN A 88 22.11 10.09 -8.99
C GLN A 88 22.30 10.64 -7.57
N ASN A 89 23.45 10.40 -6.94
CA ASN A 89 23.77 10.96 -5.62
C ASN A 89 23.84 12.47 -5.65
N THR A 90 24.45 13.04 -6.67
CA THR A 90 24.50 14.50 -6.84
C THR A 90 23.12 15.12 -7.03
N PHE A 91 22.15 14.39 -7.63
CA PHE A 91 20.79 14.89 -7.81
C PHE A 91 19.98 14.79 -6.51
N VAL A 92 20.06 13.67 -5.77
CA VAL A 92 19.42 13.50 -4.47
C VAL A 92 19.90 14.57 -3.49
N ASP A 93 21.22 14.82 -3.42
CA ASP A 93 21.78 15.84 -2.55
C ASP A 93 21.36 17.26 -2.95
N LYS A 94 21.31 17.54 -4.28
CA LYS A 94 20.80 18.81 -4.79
C LYS A 94 19.34 19.03 -4.46
N LEU A 95 18.49 18.01 -4.64
CA LEU A 95 17.07 18.09 -4.33
C LEU A 95 16.86 18.27 -2.82
N ALA A 96 17.59 17.51 -1.99
CA ALA A 96 17.53 17.64 -0.54
C ALA A 96 17.89 19.06 -0.07
N LYS A 97 18.96 19.63 -0.63
CA LYS A 97 19.37 21.00 -0.34
C LYS A 97 18.32 22.01 -0.83
N TYR A 98 17.85 21.85 -2.07
CA TYR A 98 16.82 22.69 -2.66
C TYR A 98 15.55 22.75 -1.79
N ILE A 99 15.09 21.60 -1.31
CA ILE A 99 13.91 21.50 -0.42
C ILE A 99 14.15 22.25 0.90
N ILE A 100 15.34 22.13 1.48
CA ILE A 100 15.68 22.83 2.74
C ILE A 100 15.77 24.34 2.52
N ASP A 101 16.39 24.79 1.43
CA ASP A 101 16.60 26.21 1.14
C ASP A 101 15.29 26.92 0.76
N ASN A 102 14.29 26.20 0.22
CA ASN A 102 13.04 26.75 -0.28
C ASN A 102 11.79 26.34 0.54
N GLN A 103 11.93 26.19 1.86
CA GLN A 103 10.83 25.76 2.75
C GLN A 103 9.53 26.60 2.59
N ASN A 104 9.67 27.89 2.29
CA ASN A 104 8.54 28.79 2.14
C ASN A 104 7.60 28.42 0.95
N LEU A 105 8.16 27.89 -0.15
CA LEU A 105 7.36 27.41 -1.29
C LEU A 105 6.44 26.26 -0.88
N PHE A 106 6.98 25.34 -0.07
CA PHE A 106 6.23 24.17 0.40
C PHE A 106 5.21 24.51 1.49
N SER A 107 5.33 25.66 2.15
CA SER A 107 4.37 26.06 3.17
C SER A 107 3.11 26.70 2.58
N ASN A 108 3.21 27.36 1.43
CA ASN A 108 2.16 28.17 0.87
C ASN A 108 1.62 27.66 -0.47
N ASP A 109 2.50 27.29 -1.40
CA ASP A 109 2.13 27.15 -2.81
C ASP A 109 2.17 25.71 -3.32
N VAL A 110 3.10 24.88 -2.82
CA VAL A 110 3.34 23.52 -3.32
C VAL A 110 3.20 22.48 -2.22
N THR A 111 2.40 21.49 -2.50
CA THR A 111 2.35 20.24 -1.69
C THR A 111 3.06 19.13 -2.47
N LEU A 112 4.15 18.59 -1.91
CA LEU A 112 4.95 17.54 -2.50
C LEU A 112 4.83 16.26 -1.65
N ILE A 113 4.33 15.20 -2.27
CA ILE A 113 4.14 13.91 -1.62
C ILE A 113 4.97 12.86 -2.33
N PHE A 114 5.94 12.29 -1.64
CA PHE A 114 6.65 11.10 -2.08
C PHE A 114 5.90 9.85 -1.63
N VAL A 115 5.81 8.85 -2.51
CA VAL A 115 5.21 7.54 -2.25
C VAL A 115 6.19 6.46 -2.66
N GLU A 116 6.69 5.70 -1.70
CA GLU A 116 7.73 4.68 -1.91
C GLU A 116 7.36 3.39 -1.15
N GLU A 117 7.98 2.26 -1.48
CA GLU A 117 7.80 1.00 -0.72
C GLU A 117 8.75 0.94 0.47
N GLU A 118 10.05 0.99 0.23
CA GLU A 118 11.12 0.88 1.23
C GLU A 118 12.17 1.97 0.98
N PRO A 119 11.97 3.20 1.48
CA PRO A 119 12.92 4.28 1.27
C PRO A 119 14.17 4.11 2.12
N GLU A 120 15.34 4.30 1.54
CA GLU A 120 16.60 4.45 2.25
C GLU A 120 16.66 5.80 2.97
N LYS A 121 17.21 5.81 4.17
CA LYS A 121 17.41 7.04 4.98
C LYS A 121 18.58 7.88 4.48
N ASN A 122 18.53 8.28 3.21
CA ASN A 122 19.51 9.12 2.54
C ASN A 122 19.36 10.62 2.88
N ALA A 123 20.06 11.50 2.16
CA ALA A 123 20.00 12.94 2.38
C ALA A 123 18.59 13.52 2.17
N LEU A 124 17.86 13.04 1.15
CA LEU A 124 16.51 13.48 0.85
C LEU A 124 15.52 13.05 1.95
N TYR A 125 15.60 11.80 2.42
CA TYR A 125 14.79 11.34 3.55
C TYR A 125 14.97 12.23 4.78
N LYS A 126 16.23 12.51 5.15
CA LYS A 126 16.55 13.37 6.31
C LYS A 126 16.08 14.82 6.12
N ALA A 127 16.11 15.32 4.88
CA ALA A 127 15.59 16.64 4.58
C ALA A 127 14.07 16.69 4.79
N ILE A 128 13.33 15.69 4.31
CA ILE A 128 11.88 15.59 4.51
C ILE A 128 11.53 15.40 5.98
N GLU A 129 12.24 14.54 6.71
CA GLU A 129 12.05 14.33 8.16
C GLU A 129 12.21 15.62 8.96
N LYS A 130 13.12 16.51 8.52
CA LYS A 130 13.40 17.77 9.21
C LYS A 130 12.33 18.84 9.00
N ILE A 131 11.75 18.95 7.82
CA ILE A 131 10.87 20.07 7.44
C ILE A 131 9.45 19.67 7.08
N GLY A 132 9.20 18.38 6.93
CA GLY A 132 7.93 17.79 6.51
C GLY A 132 7.45 16.71 7.45
N GLU A 133 6.75 15.73 6.89
CA GLU A 133 6.21 14.57 7.60
C GLU A 133 6.64 13.28 6.91
N VAL A 134 7.08 12.31 7.70
CA VAL A 134 7.39 10.96 7.22
C VAL A 134 6.47 9.99 7.92
N GLU A 135 5.71 9.22 7.16
CA GLU A 135 4.74 8.28 7.69
C GLU A 135 4.93 6.91 7.08
N GLU A 136 5.08 5.92 7.96
CA GLU A 136 5.23 4.52 7.62
C GLU A 136 3.91 3.79 7.79
N PHE A 137 3.52 3.01 6.78
CA PHE A 137 2.33 2.16 6.77
C PHE A 137 2.76 0.71 6.92
N GLU A 138 3.00 0.29 8.16
CA GLU A 138 3.34 -1.09 8.48
C GLU A 138 2.15 -2.03 8.24
N SER A 139 2.44 -3.28 7.91
CA SER A 139 1.41 -4.34 7.80
C SER A 139 0.61 -4.45 9.09
N LEU A 140 -0.70 -4.49 8.97
CA LEU A 140 -1.60 -4.56 10.11
C LEU A 140 -1.51 -5.92 10.82
N LYS A 141 -1.42 -5.89 12.14
CA LYS A 141 -1.49 -7.09 12.98
C LYS A 141 -2.92 -7.61 13.07
N LEU A 142 -3.10 -8.91 13.29
CA LEU A 142 -4.41 -9.56 13.36
C LEU A 142 -5.45 -8.83 14.23
N PRO A 143 -5.15 -8.32 15.43
CA PRO A 143 -6.13 -7.56 16.21
C PRO A 143 -6.62 -6.28 15.52
N GLN A 144 -5.70 -5.58 14.83
CA GLN A 144 -6.02 -4.36 14.09
C GLN A 144 -6.88 -4.64 12.85
N LEU A 145 -6.60 -5.76 12.16
CA LEU A 145 -7.43 -6.24 11.04
C LEU A 145 -8.84 -6.56 11.52
N VAL A 146 -8.98 -7.30 12.63
CA VAL A 146 -10.28 -7.64 13.23
C VAL A 146 -11.07 -6.37 13.55
N ASP A 147 -10.44 -5.40 14.21
CA ASP A 147 -11.10 -4.14 14.58
C ASP A 147 -11.52 -3.34 13.33
N ASN A 148 -10.72 -3.35 12.28
CA ASN A 148 -11.04 -2.69 11.01
C ASN A 148 -12.23 -3.37 10.31
N ILE A 149 -12.27 -4.70 10.25
CA ILE A 149 -13.39 -5.45 9.67
C ILE A 149 -14.68 -5.15 10.42
N ILE A 150 -14.66 -5.17 11.75
CA ILE A 150 -15.82 -4.84 12.58
C ILE A 150 -16.30 -3.40 12.32
N LYS A 151 -15.38 -2.43 12.22
CA LYS A 151 -15.72 -1.03 11.88
C LYS A 151 -16.36 -0.90 10.51
N ILE A 152 -15.84 -1.63 9.51
CA ILE A 152 -16.40 -1.63 8.14
C ILE A 152 -17.82 -2.18 8.18
N CYS A 153 -18.04 -3.35 8.77
CA CYS A 153 -19.38 -3.94 8.90
C CYS A 153 -20.36 -2.98 9.62
N SER A 154 -19.92 -2.37 10.72
CA SER A 154 -20.72 -1.43 11.49
C SER A 154 -21.13 -0.19 10.69
N ALA A 155 -20.25 0.32 9.81
CA ALA A 155 -20.55 1.44 8.92
C ALA A 155 -21.68 1.13 7.93
N TYR A 156 -21.85 -0.14 7.57
CA TYR A 156 -22.96 -0.64 6.73
C TYR A 156 -24.15 -1.19 7.56
N LYS A 157 -24.16 -0.98 8.88
CA LYS A 157 -25.20 -1.50 9.80
C LYS A 157 -25.30 -3.03 9.80
N VAL A 158 -24.21 -3.72 9.54
CA VAL A 158 -24.10 -5.18 9.60
C VAL A 158 -23.27 -5.58 10.81
N LYS A 159 -23.64 -6.66 11.48
CA LYS A 159 -22.95 -7.16 12.67
C LYS A 159 -22.04 -8.33 12.32
N ILE A 160 -20.86 -8.35 12.93
CA ILE A 160 -19.94 -9.49 12.93
C ILE A 160 -19.29 -9.55 14.32
N ASP A 161 -19.21 -10.72 14.92
CA ASP A 161 -18.48 -10.91 16.17
C ASP A 161 -16.98 -11.08 15.94
N LYS A 162 -16.19 -10.96 17.02
CA LYS A 162 -14.73 -11.00 16.93
C LYS A 162 -14.18 -12.36 16.42
N ASP A 163 -14.80 -13.45 16.82
CA ASP A 163 -14.34 -14.79 16.45
C ASP A 163 -14.68 -15.10 14.99
N THR A 164 -15.84 -14.66 14.52
CA THR A 164 -16.22 -14.73 13.12
C THR A 164 -15.34 -13.82 12.26
N ALA A 165 -14.96 -12.61 12.74
CA ALA A 165 -14.04 -11.74 12.03
C ALA A 165 -12.62 -12.31 11.96
N LYS A 166 -12.13 -12.99 13.00
CA LYS A 166 -10.86 -13.73 12.96
C LYS A 166 -10.92 -14.86 11.94
N TYR A 167 -11.97 -15.68 11.99
CA TYR A 167 -12.19 -16.77 11.04
C TYR A 167 -12.20 -16.26 9.60
N PHE A 168 -12.87 -15.13 9.35
CA PHE A 168 -12.86 -14.47 8.04
C PHE A 168 -11.45 -14.12 7.56
N ILE A 169 -10.61 -13.54 8.43
CA ILE A 169 -9.23 -13.18 8.11
C ILE A 169 -8.39 -14.44 7.88
N GLU A 170 -8.58 -15.50 8.67
CA GLU A 170 -7.91 -16.80 8.49
C GLU A 170 -8.26 -17.42 7.12
N CYS A 171 -9.50 -17.29 6.68
CA CYS A 171 -9.93 -17.78 5.37
C CYS A 171 -9.42 -16.93 4.20
N CYS A 172 -9.48 -15.61 4.32
CA CYS A 172 -9.25 -14.68 3.21
C CYS A 172 -7.85 -14.05 3.21
N GLY A 173 -7.02 -14.32 4.25
CA GLY A 173 -5.67 -13.78 4.41
C GLY A 173 -5.64 -12.40 5.05
N THR A 174 -4.45 -11.80 5.05
CA THR A 174 -4.17 -10.56 5.79
C THR A 174 -4.09 -9.31 4.91
N ASN A 175 -4.21 -9.45 3.58
CA ASN A 175 -4.20 -8.30 2.69
C ASN A 175 -5.48 -7.49 2.84
N MET A 176 -5.34 -6.23 3.27
CA MET A 176 -6.51 -5.39 3.60
C MET A 176 -7.40 -5.11 2.37
N GLN A 177 -6.83 -4.98 1.17
CA GLN A 177 -7.61 -4.75 -0.05
C GLN A 177 -8.48 -5.97 -0.39
N ASP A 178 -7.92 -7.18 -0.27
CA ASP A 178 -8.63 -8.42 -0.52
C ASP A 178 -9.73 -8.63 0.54
N LEU A 179 -9.40 -8.40 1.82
CA LEU A 179 -10.38 -8.44 2.90
C LEU A 179 -11.57 -7.50 2.67
N ILE A 180 -11.32 -6.28 2.15
CA ILE A 180 -12.39 -5.33 1.85
C ILE A 180 -13.26 -5.82 0.69
N ASN A 181 -12.66 -6.41 -0.34
CA ASN A 181 -13.40 -6.94 -1.47
C ASN A 181 -14.29 -8.12 -1.03
N GLU A 182 -13.76 -9.00 -0.18
CA GLU A 182 -14.49 -10.15 0.32
C GLU A 182 -15.58 -9.76 1.33
N ILE A 183 -15.28 -8.87 2.28
CA ILE A 183 -16.26 -8.47 3.31
C ILE A 183 -17.44 -7.72 2.70
N ARG A 184 -17.25 -6.97 1.61
CA ARG A 184 -18.35 -6.32 0.90
C ARG A 184 -19.39 -7.30 0.39
N LYS A 185 -18.97 -8.43 -0.18
CA LYS A 185 -19.90 -9.48 -0.63
C LYS A 185 -20.71 -10.03 0.53
N LEU A 186 -20.08 -10.24 1.68
CA LEU A 186 -20.76 -10.72 2.88
C LEU A 186 -21.75 -9.69 3.45
N ILE A 187 -21.38 -8.40 3.41
CA ILE A 187 -22.25 -7.30 3.82
C ILE A 187 -23.50 -7.23 2.93
N GLU A 188 -23.31 -7.29 1.59
CA GLU A 188 -24.41 -7.30 0.62
C GLU A 188 -25.33 -8.53 0.83
N TYR A 189 -24.75 -9.70 1.08
CA TYR A 189 -25.52 -10.92 1.36
C TYR A 189 -26.30 -10.86 2.68
N ALA A 190 -25.70 -10.31 3.75
CA ALA A 190 -26.36 -10.19 5.04
C ALA A 190 -27.50 -9.17 5.04
N GLY A 191 -27.39 -8.14 4.21
CA GLY A 191 -28.33 -7.03 4.14
C GLY A 191 -28.29 -6.11 5.37
N THR A 192 -29.10 -5.05 5.34
CA THR A 192 -29.17 -4.07 6.43
C THR A 192 -29.64 -4.73 7.73
N ASP A 193 -28.96 -4.43 8.83
CA ASP A 193 -29.18 -5.01 10.15
C ASP A 193 -28.95 -6.52 10.26
N GLY A 194 -28.33 -7.13 9.21
CA GLY A 194 -27.98 -8.53 9.17
C GLY A 194 -26.76 -8.88 10.02
N ILE A 195 -26.48 -10.19 10.09
CA ILE A 195 -25.34 -10.75 10.84
C ILE A 195 -24.51 -11.62 9.88
N ILE A 196 -23.21 -11.40 9.83
CA ILE A 196 -22.28 -12.25 9.10
C ILE A 196 -21.95 -13.47 9.98
N THR A 197 -22.15 -14.67 9.44
CA THR A 197 -21.86 -15.95 10.10
C THR A 197 -20.73 -16.70 9.41
N LYS A 198 -20.16 -17.71 10.10
CA LYS A 198 -19.11 -18.56 9.51
C LYS A 198 -19.60 -19.32 8.28
N GLU A 199 -20.86 -19.78 8.29
CA GLU A 199 -21.48 -20.46 7.14
C GLU A 199 -21.57 -19.53 5.89
N ALA A 200 -21.86 -18.24 6.11
CA ALA A 200 -21.88 -17.28 5.02
C ALA A 200 -20.46 -17.05 4.46
N ILE A 201 -19.45 -17.01 5.33
CA ILE A 201 -18.04 -16.90 4.91
C ILE A 201 -17.66 -18.12 4.08
N ASP A 202 -17.92 -19.33 4.55
CA ASP A 202 -17.60 -20.58 3.84
C ASP A 202 -18.27 -20.68 2.46
N LYS A 203 -19.48 -20.13 2.34
CA LYS A 203 -20.26 -20.18 1.09
C LYS A 203 -19.82 -19.14 0.05
N LEU A 204 -19.39 -17.95 0.49
CA LEU A 204 -19.26 -16.79 -0.39
C LEU A 204 -17.84 -16.28 -0.56
N SER A 205 -16.97 -16.49 0.45
CA SER A 205 -15.61 -15.97 0.41
C SER A 205 -14.67 -16.87 -0.38
N ILE A 206 -13.79 -16.24 -1.12
CA ILE A 206 -12.68 -16.93 -1.77
C ILE A 206 -11.62 -17.20 -0.71
N LYS A 207 -11.43 -18.47 -0.35
CA LYS A 207 -10.36 -18.87 0.56
C LYS A 207 -9.01 -18.72 -0.10
N GLN A 208 -8.03 -18.16 0.63
CA GLN A 208 -6.66 -18.16 0.16
C GLN A 208 -6.07 -19.56 0.14
N ILE A 209 -5.18 -19.80 -0.81
CA ILE A 209 -4.57 -21.12 -1.03
C ILE A 209 -3.86 -21.64 0.23
N GLU A 210 -3.17 -20.75 0.94
CA GLU A 210 -2.51 -21.06 2.20
C GLU A 210 -3.50 -21.58 3.25
N SER A 211 -4.69 -20.97 3.36
CA SER A 211 -5.75 -21.45 4.23
C SER A 211 -6.22 -22.86 3.83
N VAL A 212 -6.36 -23.13 2.54
CA VAL A 212 -6.77 -24.44 2.03
C VAL A 212 -5.67 -25.50 2.27
N ILE A 213 -4.40 -25.14 2.17
CA ILE A 213 -3.27 -26.03 2.49
C ILE A 213 -3.24 -26.34 3.99
N PHE A 214 -3.51 -25.36 4.87
CA PHE A 214 -3.64 -25.62 6.30
C PHE A 214 -4.83 -26.54 6.61
N ASP A 215 -5.97 -26.36 5.94
CA ASP A 215 -7.11 -27.28 6.07
C ASP A 215 -6.72 -28.72 5.66
N LEU A 216 -5.92 -28.87 4.60
CA LEU A 216 -5.39 -30.17 4.18
C LEU A 216 -4.50 -30.81 5.26
N THR A 217 -3.54 -30.06 5.79
CA THR A 217 -2.61 -30.57 6.82
C THR A 217 -3.33 -30.89 8.12
N ASP A 218 -4.32 -30.10 8.51
CA ASP A 218 -5.16 -30.34 9.68
C ASP A 218 -5.99 -31.63 9.55
N ASN A 219 -6.61 -31.85 8.38
CA ASN A 219 -7.38 -33.06 8.12
C ASN A 219 -6.48 -34.30 8.07
N LEU A 220 -5.26 -34.18 7.50
CA LEU A 220 -4.25 -35.25 7.56
C LEU A 220 -3.82 -35.55 8.99
N GLY A 221 -3.60 -34.52 9.82
CA GLY A 221 -3.28 -34.66 11.25
C GLY A 221 -4.38 -35.39 12.05
N LYS A 222 -5.65 -35.11 11.72
CA LYS A 222 -6.84 -35.76 12.28
C LYS A 222 -7.12 -37.15 11.69
N ARG A 223 -6.35 -37.59 10.67
CA ARG A 223 -6.54 -38.84 9.90
C ARG A 223 -7.92 -38.92 9.21
N ASP A 224 -8.52 -37.78 8.88
CA ASP A 224 -9.74 -37.69 8.11
C ASP A 224 -9.40 -37.79 6.62
N ILE A 225 -9.33 -39.02 6.11
CA ILE A 225 -8.88 -39.30 4.74
C ILE A 225 -9.87 -38.75 3.71
N GLU A 226 -11.16 -38.84 3.98
CA GLU A 226 -12.22 -38.38 3.08
C GLU A 226 -12.11 -36.86 2.81
N LYS A 227 -12.04 -36.07 3.88
CA LYS A 227 -11.88 -34.61 3.76
C LYS A 227 -10.54 -34.21 3.20
N SER A 228 -9.46 -34.93 3.56
CA SER A 228 -8.13 -34.67 3.01
C SER A 228 -8.10 -34.83 1.49
N LEU A 229 -8.75 -35.88 0.97
CA LEU A 229 -8.85 -36.13 -0.47
C LEU A 229 -9.73 -35.09 -1.17
N GLU A 230 -10.83 -34.66 -0.55
CA GLU A 230 -11.70 -33.60 -1.07
C GLU A 230 -10.92 -32.29 -1.21
N VAL A 231 -10.21 -31.86 -0.16
CA VAL A 231 -9.41 -30.62 -0.18
C VAL A 231 -8.28 -30.71 -1.22
N LEU A 232 -7.59 -31.85 -1.28
CA LEU A 232 -6.53 -32.07 -2.27
C LEU A 232 -7.07 -32.00 -3.71
N ASN A 233 -8.21 -32.63 -3.97
CA ASN A 233 -8.85 -32.57 -5.29
C ASN A 233 -9.23 -31.14 -5.65
N ASN A 234 -9.74 -30.36 -4.71
CA ASN A 234 -10.10 -28.94 -4.94
C ASN A 234 -8.85 -28.10 -5.30
N LEU A 235 -7.72 -28.32 -4.63
CA LEU A 235 -6.44 -27.66 -4.96
C LEU A 235 -5.94 -28.04 -6.36
N LEU A 236 -6.03 -29.32 -6.73
CA LEU A 236 -5.63 -29.81 -8.05
C LEU A 236 -6.58 -29.25 -9.15
N TYR A 237 -7.88 -29.18 -8.86
CA TYR A 237 -8.87 -28.61 -9.79
C TYR A 237 -8.66 -27.11 -10.04
N ALA A 238 -8.20 -26.38 -9.00
CA ALA A 238 -7.82 -24.99 -9.08
C ALA A 238 -6.49 -24.77 -9.85
N LYS A 239 -5.85 -25.86 -10.31
CA LYS A 239 -4.54 -25.87 -11.02
C LYS A 239 -3.42 -25.21 -10.23
N GLU A 240 -3.46 -25.35 -8.92
CA GLU A 240 -2.38 -24.86 -8.07
C GLU A 240 -1.08 -25.63 -8.33
N PRO A 241 0.09 -24.93 -8.31
CA PRO A 241 1.37 -25.59 -8.50
C PRO A 241 1.61 -26.64 -7.40
N ILE A 242 1.87 -27.88 -7.80
CA ILE A 242 2.12 -29.01 -6.88
C ILE A 242 3.24 -28.67 -5.88
N GLN A 243 4.20 -27.85 -6.28
CA GLN A 243 5.29 -27.37 -5.43
C GLN A 243 4.84 -26.48 -4.25
N LYS A 244 3.63 -25.90 -4.31
CA LYS A 244 3.03 -25.16 -3.19
C LYS A 244 2.20 -26.04 -2.26
N ILE A 245 1.82 -27.24 -2.73
CA ILE A 245 1.00 -28.20 -1.96
C ILE A 245 1.88 -29.15 -1.15
N LEU A 246 3.12 -29.37 -1.56
CA LEU A 246 4.14 -30.19 -0.90
C LEU A 246 5.05 -29.37 -0.01
#